data_109799d1d43f43640ac47590de7427a3
#
_entry.id   109799d1d43f43640ac47590de7427a3
#
_cell.length_a   1.000
_cell.length_b   1.000
_cell.length_c   1.000
_cell.angle_alpha   90.00
_cell.angle_beta   90.00
_cell.angle_gamma   90.00
#
_symmetry.space_group_name_H-M   'P 1'
#
loop_
_entity.id
_entity.type
_entity.pdbx_description
1 polymer ?
#
loop_
_entity_poly.entity_id
_entity_poly.type
_entity_poly.pdbx_seq_one_letter_code
_entity_poly.pdbx_strand_id
1 'polypeptide(L)'
;RLRITRSFGTSPYTPTQDYVGNYIIESLTPESTKYNSWSMFLMGSQGIGFLKGKLNVKALYNAMNSYMVQNRLRMPYDTKNLKITSDLDIGLIKGVDVTYKLTYGFHQMKMPAFGKTSNLNSWKHEGSLRMPLCKILSLETLTEYYHNEVAQKKFKDMFFQDINLILKAKHFDLSLAWNNVFNHKNYSYGINNTLSSSFSNQNIRGRELMLSFYYKP
;
A
#
# COMPACT_ATOMS: atom_id res chain seq x y z
N ARG A 1 14.30 -14.52 8.58
CA ARG A 1 13.53 -14.62 9.85
C ARG A 1 12.11 -15.07 9.54
N LEU A 2 11.64 -16.07 10.27
CA LEU A 2 10.24 -16.54 10.23
C LEU A 2 9.62 -16.36 11.62
N ARG A 3 8.40 -15.87 11.68
CA ARG A 3 7.59 -15.83 12.90
C ARG A 3 6.16 -16.27 12.55
N ILE A 4 5.63 -17.22 13.33
CA ILE A 4 4.25 -17.67 13.23
C ILE A 4 3.61 -17.45 14.59
N THR A 5 2.46 -16.82 14.61
CA THR A 5 1.69 -16.55 15.84
C THR A 5 0.25 -16.97 15.63
N ARG A 6 -0.30 -17.68 16.59
CA ARG A 6 -1.72 -17.94 16.69
C ARG A 6 -2.25 -17.23 17.92
N SER A 7 -3.33 -16.50 17.77
CA SER A 7 -4.00 -15.82 18.87
C SER A 7 -5.48 -16.17 18.86
N PHE A 8 -6.00 -16.43 20.03
CA PHE A 8 -7.42 -16.59 20.27
C PHE A 8 -7.78 -15.80 21.52
N GLY A 9 -8.93 -15.21 21.51
CA GLY A 9 -9.36 -14.34 22.60
C GLY A 9 -10.79 -13.91 22.46
N THR A 10 -11.15 -13.00 23.32
CA THR A 10 -12.48 -12.39 23.33
C THR A 10 -12.31 -10.89 23.18
N SER A 11 -12.95 -10.28 22.20
CA SER A 11 -13.11 -8.83 22.11
C SER A 11 -14.29 -8.43 22.98
N PRO A 12 -14.19 -7.35 23.79
CA PRO A 12 -15.33 -6.85 24.57
C PRO A 12 -16.41 -6.20 23.70
N TYR A 13 -16.10 -5.94 22.43
CA TYR A 13 -17.01 -5.32 21.49
C TYR A 13 -17.18 -6.16 20.24
N THR A 14 -18.41 -6.18 19.71
CA THR A 14 -18.75 -6.81 18.44
C THR A 14 -19.07 -5.76 17.40
N PRO A 15 -18.47 -5.78 16.19
CA PRO A 15 -18.87 -4.91 15.11
C PRO A 15 -20.33 -5.14 14.73
N THR A 16 -21.09 -4.05 14.66
CA THR A 16 -22.53 -4.08 14.37
C THR A 16 -22.82 -3.21 13.15
N GLN A 17 -23.66 -3.72 12.27
CA GLN A 17 -24.15 -3.00 11.10
C GLN A 17 -25.67 -3.13 11.02
N ASP A 18 -26.38 -2.01 11.13
CA ASP A 18 -27.83 -1.97 11.04
C ASP A 18 -28.25 -1.22 9.79
N TYR A 19 -29.18 -1.79 9.02
CA TYR A 19 -29.79 -1.15 7.86
C TYR A 19 -31.10 -0.48 8.29
N VAL A 20 -31.11 0.87 8.21
CA VAL A 20 -32.27 1.68 8.60
C VAL A 20 -32.68 2.54 7.39
N GLY A 21 -33.70 2.09 6.65
CA GLY A 21 -34.09 2.73 5.39
C GLY A 21 -32.95 2.68 4.38
N ASN A 22 -32.50 3.85 3.92
CA ASN A 22 -31.37 4.00 2.98
C ASN A 22 -30.02 4.21 3.68
N TYR A 23 -29.97 4.10 5.00
CA TYR A 23 -28.76 4.33 5.78
C TYR A 23 -28.16 3.02 6.28
N ILE A 24 -26.86 3.00 6.38
CA ILE A 24 -26.09 1.93 7.04
C ILE A 24 -25.47 2.55 8.28
N ILE A 25 -25.82 2.04 9.43
CA ILE A 25 -25.27 2.49 10.72
C ILE A 25 -24.25 1.45 11.16
N GLU A 26 -22.99 1.85 11.21
CA GLU A 26 -21.89 1.01 11.73
C GLU A 26 -21.58 1.43 13.17
N SER A 27 -21.57 0.48 14.08
CA SER A 27 -21.32 0.71 15.50
C SER A 27 -20.53 -0.45 16.12
N LEU A 28 -20.11 -0.25 17.37
CA LEU A 28 -19.55 -1.31 18.21
C LEU A 28 -20.51 -1.56 19.36
N THR A 29 -21.10 -2.74 19.39
CA THR A 29 -21.97 -3.16 20.50
C THR A 29 -21.11 -3.74 21.64
N PRO A 30 -21.38 -3.39 22.91
CA PRO A 30 -20.68 -3.93 24.08
C PRO A 30 -21.09 -5.38 24.36
N GLU A 31 -20.89 -6.23 23.38
CA GLU A 31 -21.12 -7.68 23.42
C GLU A 31 -19.82 -8.39 23.12
N SER A 32 -19.46 -9.36 23.95
CA SER A 32 -18.21 -10.07 23.77
C SER A 32 -18.26 -11.00 22.56
N THR A 33 -17.24 -10.95 21.70
CA THR A 33 -17.09 -11.84 20.57
C THR A 33 -15.76 -12.57 20.60
N LYS A 34 -15.82 -13.88 20.33
CA LYS A 34 -14.61 -14.71 20.23
C LYS A 34 -13.96 -14.54 18.87
N TYR A 35 -12.65 -14.54 18.85
CA TYR A 35 -11.87 -14.54 17.62
C TYR A 35 -10.76 -15.59 17.68
N ASN A 36 -10.39 -16.09 16.51
CA ASN A 36 -9.20 -16.91 16.31
C ASN A 36 -8.43 -16.31 15.13
N SER A 37 -7.16 -16.00 15.34
CA SER A 37 -6.33 -15.41 14.31
C SER A 37 -4.98 -16.10 14.17
N TRP A 38 -4.50 -16.13 12.93
CA TRP A 38 -3.17 -16.59 12.56
C TRP A 38 -2.42 -15.42 11.94
N SER A 39 -1.18 -15.25 12.34
CA SER A 39 -0.26 -14.29 11.75
C SER A 39 1.05 -14.99 11.41
N MET A 40 1.50 -14.84 10.17
CA MET A 40 2.78 -15.34 9.70
C MET A 40 3.57 -14.19 9.10
N PHE A 41 4.80 -14.01 9.58
CA PHE A 41 5.74 -13.04 9.07
C PHE A 41 7.00 -13.74 8.60
N LEU A 42 7.39 -13.48 7.35
CA LEU A 42 8.63 -13.94 6.75
C LEU A 42 9.45 -12.74 6.29
N MET A 43 10.75 -12.73 6.57
CA MET A 43 11.67 -11.71 6.07
C MET A 43 12.99 -12.37 5.68
N GLY A 44 13.49 -12.04 4.51
CA GLY A 44 14.80 -12.42 4.01
C GLY A 44 15.52 -11.23 3.41
N SER A 45 16.85 -11.27 3.42
CA SER A 45 17.72 -10.27 2.80
C SER A 45 18.93 -10.96 2.19
N GLN A 46 19.23 -10.64 0.93
CA GLN A 46 20.34 -11.20 0.18
C GLN A 46 21.13 -10.10 -0.52
N GLY A 47 22.43 -10.09 -0.31
CA GLY A 47 23.33 -9.26 -1.10
C GLY A 47 23.52 -9.83 -2.52
N ILE A 48 23.55 -8.96 -3.51
CA ILE A 48 23.77 -9.32 -4.92
C ILE A 48 25.08 -8.67 -5.37
N GLY A 49 26.18 -9.39 -5.20
CA GLY A 49 27.53 -8.84 -5.34
C GLY A 49 27.82 -8.26 -6.75
N PHE A 50 27.38 -8.92 -7.81
CA PHE A 50 27.62 -8.44 -9.18
C PHE A 50 26.87 -7.14 -9.53
N LEU A 51 25.74 -6.86 -8.84
CA LEU A 51 24.99 -5.61 -8.97
C LEU A 51 25.35 -4.58 -7.89
N LYS A 52 26.30 -4.89 -7.00
CA LYS A 52 26.57 -4.09 -5.78
C LYS A 52 25.27 -3.71 -5.04
N GLY A 53 24.34 -4.66 -4.99
CA GLY A 53 22.99 -4.42 -4.59
C GLY A 53 22.52 -5.31 -3.44
N LYS A 54 21.30 -5.08 -3.01
CA LYS A 54 20.64 -5.82 -1.95
C LYS A 54 19.18 -6.06 -2.30
N LEU A 55 18.74 -7.31 -2.17
CA LEU A 55 17.35 -7.71 -2.27
C LEU A 55 16.81 -7.98 -0.87
N ASN A 56 15.72 -7.34 -0.50
CA ASN A 56 14.96 -7.64 0.71
C ASN A 56 13.57 -8.13 0.31
N VAL A 57 13.11 -9.20 0.94
CA VAL A 57 11.76 -9.72 0.75
C VAL A 57 11.07 -9.83 2.10
N LYS A 58 9.85 -9.34 2.18
CA LYS A 58 8.99 -9.44 3.37
C LYS A 58 7.64 -9.97 2.94
N ALA A 59 7.10 -10.94 3.68
CA ALA A 59 5.75 -11.43 3.52
C ALA A 59 5.03 -11.41 4.86
N LEU A 60 3.82 -10.87 4.88
CA LEU A 60 2.93 -10.84 6.03
C LEU A 60 1.62 -11.48 5.63
N TYR A 61 1.22 -12.52 6.34
CA TYR A 61 -0.07 -13.17 6.20
C TYR A 61 -0.83 -13.11 7.51
N ASN A 62 -2.08 -12.67 7.45
CA ASN A 62 -3.00 -12.69 8.59
C ASN A 62 -4.31 -13.34 8.16
N ALA A 63 -4.82 -14.24 8.98
CA ALA A 63 -6.14 -14.80 8.83
C ALA A 63 -6.88 -14.70 10.16
N MET A 64 -8.15 -14.33 10.12
CA MET A 64 -8.98 -14.18 11.32
C MET A 64 -10.39 -14.71 11.05
N ASN A 65 -10.90 -15.48 12.01
CA ASN A 65 -12.28 -15.88 12.08
C ASN A 65 -12.92 -15.19 13.28
N SER A 66 -14.07 -14.59 13.09
CA SER A 66 -14.80 -13.88 14.15
C SER A 66 -16.29 -13.77 13.82
N TYR A 67 -17.01 -12.99 14.59
CA TYR A 67 -18.44 -12.72 14.42
C TYR A 67 -18.68 -11.22 14.34
N MET A 68 -19.69 -10.86 13.57
CA MET A 68 -20.29 -9.51 13.54
C MET A 68 -21.80 -9.64 13.77
N VAL A 69 -22.42 -8.54 14.12
CA VAL A 69 -23.89 -8.44 14.21
C VAL A 69 -24.38 -7.61 13.03
N GLN A 70 -25.37 -8.14 12.28
CA GLN A 70 -26.02 -7.42 11.23
C GLN A 70 -27.53 -7.54 11.38
N ASN A 71 -28.24 -6.42 11.51
CA ASN A 71 -29.67 -6.38 11.80
C ASN A 71 -30.05 -7.31 12.98
N ARG A 72 -29.30 -7.23 14.08
CA ARG A 72 -29.43 -8.04 15.29
C ARG A 72 -29.15 -9.55 15.11
N LEU A 73 -28.69 -9.98 13.95
CA LEU A 73 -28.30 -11.37 13.70
C LEU A 73 -26.77 -11.50 13.81
N ARG A 74 -26.33 -12.45 14.60
CA ARG A 74 -24.91 -12.77 14.75
C ARG A 74 -24.43 -13.63 13.58
N MET A 75 -23.41 -13.15 12.86
CA MET A 75 -22.90 -13.77 11.64
C MET A 75 -21.41 -14.04 11.73
N PRO A 76 -20.95 -15.26 11.38
CA PRO A 76 -19.54 -15.54 11.26
C PRO A 76 -18.95 -14.82 10.03
N TYR A 77 -17.72 -14.36 10.15
CA TYR A 77 -16.93 -13.87 9.03
C TYR A 77 -15.48 -14.34 9.12
N ASP A 78 -14.88 -14.51 7.97
CA ASP A 78 -13.47 -14.87 7.83
C ASP A 78 -12.76 -13.79 7.01
N THR A 79 -11.59 -13.38 7.48
CA THR A 79 -10.70 -12.47 6.71
C THR A 79 -9.35 -13.12 6.49
N LYS A 80 -8.75 -12.85 5.32
CA LYS A 80 -7.38 -13.21 4.98
C LYS A 80 -6.71 -12.02 4.32
N ASN A 81 -5.52 -11.68 4.81
CA ASN A 81 -4.69 -10.63 4.29
C ASN A 81 -3.31 -11.19 3.98
N LEU A 82 -2.82 -10.97 2.78
CA LEU A 82 -1.45 -11.26 2.38
C LEU A 82 -0.83 -9.97 1.85
N LYS A 83 0.33 -9.60 2.37
CA LYS A 83 1.16 -8.52 1.83
C LYS A 83 2.56 -9.04 1.59
N ILE A 84 3.02 -8.95 0.35
CA ILE A 84 4.39 -9.28 -0.04
C ILE A 84 5.04 -7.99 -0.51
N THR A 85 6.22 -7.69 0.01
CA THR A 85 7.03 -6.56 -0.42
C THR A 85 8.42 -7.06 -0.78
N SER A 86 8.91 -6.69 -1.95
CA SER A 86 10.26 -6.95 -2.42
C SER A 86 10.93 -5.62 -2.73
N ASP A 87 12.03 -5.33 -2.05
CA ASP A 87 12.83 -4.11 -2.23
C ASP A 87 14.18 -4.52 -2.82
N LEU A 88 14.55 -3.94 -3.97
CA LEU A 88 15.80 -4.14 -4.67
C LEU A 88 16.54 -2.80 -4.75
N ASP A 89 17.70 -2.73 -4.12
CA ASP A 89 18.59 -1.57 -4.15
C ASP A 89 19.84 -1.94 -4.95
N ILE A 90 20.21 -1.13 -5.94
CA ILE A 90 21.34 -1.38 -6.85
C ILE A 90 22.17 -0.13 -6.99
N GLY A 91 23.47 -0.22 -6.72
CA GLY A 91 24.47 0.78 -7.04
C GLY A 91 25.17 0.43 -8.36
N LEU A 92 24.65 0.89 -9.50
CA LEU A 92 25.14 0.50 -10.81
C LEU A 92 26.56 1.00 -11.09
N ILE A 93 26.78 2.31 -10.91
CA ILE A 93 28.05 3.01 -11.14
C ILE A 93 28.25 4.00 -10.00
N LYS A 94 29.45 4.54 -9.82
CA LYS A 94 29.71 5.53 -8.76
C LYS A 94 28.74 6.71 -8.83
N GLY A 95 27.87 6.78 -7.81
CA GLY A 95 26.85 7.83 -7.64
C GLY A 95 25.53 7.59 -8.36
N VAL A 96 25.37 6.47 -9.09
CA VAL A 96 24.08 6.09 -9.70
C VAL A 96 23.41 5.02 -8.85
N ASP A 97 22.32 5.39 -8.22
CA ASP A 97 21.51 4.51 -7.36
C ASP A 97 20.17 4.25 -8.04
N VAL A 98 19.79 2.98 -8.10
CA VAL A 98 18.47 2.53 -8.58
C VAL A 98 17.81 1.76 -7.46
N THR A 99 16.59 2.11 -7.13
CA THR A 99 15.77 1.29 -6.23
C THR A 99 14.52 0.84 -6.97
N TYR A 100 14.10 -0.38 -6.71
CA TYR A 100 12.86 -0.92 -7.21
C TYR A 100 12.14 -1.66 -6.10
N LYS A 101 10.87 -1.31 -5.89
CA LYS A 101 10.03 -1.93 -4.87
C LYS A 101 8.75 -2.43 -5.50
N LEU A 102 8.46 -3.70 -5.26
CA LEU A 102 7.21 -4.36 -5.61
C LEU A 102 6.42 -4.62 -4.34
N THR A 103 5.18 -4.19 -4.30
CA THR A 103 4.24 -4.55 -3.23
C THR A 103 3.03 -5.25 -3.84
N TYR A 104 2.76 -6.45 -3.38
CA TYR A 104 1.53 -7.18 -3.67
C TYR A 104 0.66 -7.22 -2.42
N GLY A 105 -0.61 -6.89 -2.55
CA GLY A 105 -1.62 -6.98 -1.52
C GLY A 105 -2.79 -7.86 -1.97
N PHE A 106 -3.18 -8.79 -1.12
CA PHE A 106 -4.40 -9.59 -1.28
C PHE A 106 -5.22 -9.48 -0.01
N HIS A 107 -6.48 -9.12 -0.17
CA HIS A 107 -7.45 -9.11 0.91
C HIS A 107 -8.67 -9.92 0.51
N GLN A 108 -9.07 -10.85 1.36
CA GLN A 108 -10.28 -11.65 1.21
C GLN A 108 -11.16 -11.50 2.44
N MET A 109 -12.43 -11.27 2.20
CA MET A 109 -13.46 -11.38 3.23
C MET A 109 -14.54 -12.35 2.78
N LYS A 110 -14.86 -13.31 3.63
CA LYS A 110 -15.89 -14.32 3.39
C LYS A 110 -16.97 -14.23 4.47
N MET A 111 -18.21 -14.13 4.04
CA MET A 111 -19.39 -14.18 4.89
C MET A 111 -20.21 -15.44 4.55
N PRO A 112 -19.97 -16.54 5.28
CA PRO A 112 -20.60 -17.83 4.96
C PRO A 112 -22.14 -17.78 4.99
N ALA A 113 -22.72 -17.02 5.92
CA ALA A 113 -24.15 -16.84 6.04
C ALA A 113 -24.85 -16.31 4.78
N PHE A 114 -24.12 -15.56 3.94
CA PHE A 114 -24.63 -15.02 2.68
C PHE A 114 -24.07 -15.72 1.45
N GLY A 115 -23.21 -16.72 1.62
CA GLY A 115 -22.48 -17.30 0.50
C GLY A 115 -21.58 -16.32 -0.24
N LYS A 116 -21.30 -15.15 0.36
CA LYS A 116 -20.53 -14.07 -0.28
C LYS A 116 -19.05 -14.15 0.06
N THR A 117 -18.23 -13.98 -0.95
CA THR A 117 -16.79 -13.81 -0.81
C THR A 117 -16.38 -12.57 -1.60
N SER A 118 -15.72 -11.63 -0.94
CA SER A 118 -15.13 -10.45 -1.57
C SER A 118 -13.62 -10.57 -1.54
N ASN A 119 -12.99 -10.42 -2.69
CA ASN A 119 -11.54 -10.41 -2.85
C ASN A 119 -11.11 -9.06 -3.42
N LEU A 120 -9.97 -8.54 -2.94
CA LEU A 120 -9.31 -7.38 -3.52
C LEU A 120 -7.82 -7.69 -3.67
N ASN A 121 -7.32 -7.45 -4.86
CA ASN A 121 -5.92 -7.56 -5.21
C ASN A 121 -5.35 -6.18 -5.51
N SER A 122 -4.11 -5.96 -5.13
CA SER A 122 -3.40 -4.74 -5.47
C SER A 122 -1.93 -5.03 -5.77
N TRP A 123 -1.42 -4.36 -6.78
CA TRP A 123 -0.01 -4.35 -7.12
C TRP A 123 0.46 -2.91 -7.12
N LYS A 124 1.60 -2.66 -6.49
CA LYS A 124 2.29 -1.39 -6.56
C LYS A 124 3.74 -1.64 -6.95
N HIS A 125 4.18 -0.99 -8.02
CA HIS A 125 5.55 -0.94 -8.46
C HIS A 125 6.07 0.48 -8.20
N GLU A 126 7.19 0.59 -7.51
CA GLU A 126 7.88 1.86 -7.25
C GLU A 126 9.29 1.73 -7.79
N GLY A 127 9.69 2.63 -8.66
CA GLY A 127 11.04 2.71 -9.18
C GLY A 127 11.63 4.09 -8.91
N SER A 128 12.84 4.18 -8.37
CA SER A 128 13.55 5.43 -8.28
C SER A 128 14.93 5.31 -8.91
N LEU A 129 15.36 6.39 -9.52
CA LEU A 129 16.71 6.57 -10.06
C LEU A 129 17.26 7.86 -9.50
N ARG A 130 18.46 7.79 -8.95
CA ARG A 130 19.29 8.96 -8.65
C ARG A 130 20.57 8.86 -9.47
N MET A 131 20.87 9.91 -10.23
CA MET A 131 22.01 9.94 -11.13
C MET A 131 22.69 11.32 -11.11
N PRO A 132 24.01 11.41 -10.83
CA PRO A 132 24.76 12.63 -11.05
C PRO A 132 24.96 12.86 -12.55
N LEU A 133 24.50 14.01 -13.05
CA LEU A 133 24.73 14.45 -14.43
C LEU A 133 26.10 15.11 -14.56
N CYS A 134 26.51 15.84 -13.50
CA CYS A 134 27.85 16.38 -13.35
C CYS A 134 28.15 16.61 -11.86
N LYS A 135 29.29 17.27 -11.52
CA LYS A 135 29.73 17.46 -10.13
C LYS A 135 28.71 18.21 -9.25
N ILE A 136 27.91 19.06 -9.86
CA ILE A 136 26.98 19.96 -9.15
C ILE A 136 25.51 19.69 -9.49
N LEU A 137 25.21 18.86 -10.51
CA LEU A 137 23.86 18.63 -10.98
C LEU A 137 23.54 17.15 -10.89
N SER A 138 22.40 16.81 -10.29
CA SER A 138 21.85 15.46 -10.22
C SER A 138 20.41 15.42 -10.70
N LEU A 139 20.05 14.28 -11.27
CA LEU A 139 18.68 13.90 -11.64
C LEU A 139 18.18 12.88 -10.65
N GLU A 140 16.97 13.09 -10.15
CA GLU A 140 16.20 12.10 -9.38
C GLU A 140 14.87 11.88 -10.08
N THR A 141 14.46 10.63 -10.20
CA THR A 141 13.13 10.28 -10.71
C THR A 141 12.44 9.31 -9.76
N LEU A 142 11.14 9.45 -9.63
CA LEU A 142 10.28 8.49 -8.95
C LEU A 142 9.16 8.08 -9.90
N THR A 143 8.99 6.78 -10.07
CA THR A 143 7.95 6.19 -10.91
C THR A 143 7.11 5.27 -10.05
N GLU A 144 5.80 5.42 -10.09
CA GLU A 144 4.86 4.57 -9.39
C GLU A 144 3.80 4.05 -10.35
N TYR A 145 3.60 2.75 -10.36
CA TYR A 145 2.51 2.11 -11.08
C TYR A 145 1.64 1.33 -10.10
N TYR A 146 0.35 1.55 -10.17
CA TYR A 146 -0.66 0.89 -9.37
C TYR A 146 -1.61 0.10 -10.27
N HIS A 147 -1.86 -1.14 -9.90
CA HIS A 147 -2.88 -2.00 -10.48
C HIS A 147 -3.79 -2.48 -9.36
N ASN A 148 -4.84 -1.72 -9.09
CA ASN A 148 -5.71 -1.94 -7.94
C ASN A 148 -7.05 -2.55 -8.38
N GLU A 149 -7.44 -3.66 -7.75
CA GLU A 149 -8.80 -4.14 -7.85
C GLU A 149 -9.73 -3.20 -7.07
N VAL A 150 -10.65 -2.57 -7.78
CA VAL A 150 -11.59 -1.58 -7.23
C VAL A 150 -12.97 -2.17 -6.97
N ALA A 151 -13.30 -3.27 -7.68
CA ALA A 151 -14.45 -4.11 -7.44
C ALA A 151 -14.11 -5.51 -7.95
N GLN A 152 -14.91 -6.51 -7.60
CA GLN A 152 -14.66 -7.90 -7.99
C GLN A 152 -14.30 -8.02 -9.49
N LYS A 153 -13.08 -8.43 -9.78
CA LYS A 153 -12.49 -8.57 -11.13
C LYS A 153 -12.46 -7.27 -11.99
N LYS A 154 -12.65 -6.10 -11.37
CA LYS A 154 -12.46 -4.81 -12.03
C LYS A 154 -11.22 -4.13 -11.49
N PHE A 155 -10.27 -3.86 -12.36
CA PHE A 155 -8.99 -3.23 -12.01
C PHE A 155 -8.93 -1.79 -12.51
N LYS A 156 -8.16 -0.98 -11.82
CA LYS A 156 -7.83 0.38 -12.19
C LYS A 156 -6.33 0.54 -12.20
N ASP A 157 -5.81 0.96 -13.36
CA ASP A 157 -4.40 1.25 -13.55
C ASP A 157 -4.14 2.73 -13.36
N MET A 158 -3.04 3.04 -12.66
CA MET A 158 -2.59 4.41 -12.45
C MET A 158 -1.07 4.45 -12.51
N PHE A 159 -0.53 5.44 -13.21
CA PHE A 159 0.90 5.63 -13.41
C PHE A 159 1.29 7.06 -13.04
N PHE A 160 2.21 7.21 -12.11
CA PHE A 160 2.74 8.49 -11.66
C PHE A 160 4.24 8.56 -11.94
N GLN A 161 4.70 9.73 -12.33
CA GLN A 161 6.10 10.01 -12.58
C GLN A 161 6.44 11.38 -12.04
N ASP A 162 7.48 11.45 -11.21
CA ASP A 162 8.08 12.67 -10.72
C ASP A 162 9.51 12.76 -11.23
N ILE A 163 9.95 13.96 -11.58
CA ILE A 163 11.30 14.25 -12.04
C ILE A 163 11.81 15.45 -11.25
N ASN A 164 13.01 15.34 -10.70
CA ASN A 164 13.65 16.39 -9.94
C ASN A 164 15.09 16.61 -10.42
N LEU A 165 15.40 17.84 -10.81
CA LEU A 165 16.75 18.31 -11.12
C LEU A 165 17.28 19.10 -9.94
N ILE A 166 18.40 18.67 -9.37
CA ILE A 166 19.00 19.28 -8.18
C ILE A 166 20.39 19.78 -8.54
N LEU A 167 20.58 21.09 -8.44
CA LEU A 167 21.87 21.75 -8.60
C LEU A 167 22.38 22.15 -7.21
N LYS A 168 23.56 21.64 -6.85
CA LYS A 168 24.24 21.94 -5.58
C LYS A 168 25.53 22.74 -5.85
N ALA A 169 25.47 24.06 -5.67
CA ALA A 169 26.60 24.94 -5.73
C ALA A 169 27.21 25.18 -4.34
N LYS A 170 28.35 25.87 -4.28
CA LYS A 170 29.03 26.16 -3.02
C LYS A 170 28.17 26.97 -2.05
N HIS A 171 27.45 27.97 -2.56
CA HIS A 171 26.68 28.92 -1.76
C HIS A 171 25.17 28.81 -1.91
N PHE A 172 24.67 27.95 -2.77
CA PHE A 172 23.22 27.73 -2.93
C PHE A 172 22.90 26.35 -3.48
N ASP A 173 21.70 25.87 -3.18
CA ASP A 173 21.08 24.75 -3.84
C ASP A 173 19.83 25.24 -4.60
N LEU A 174 19.65 24.72 -5.80
CA LEU A 174 18.47 24.95 -6.63
C LEU A 174 17.84 23.59 -6.96
N SER A 175 16.54 23.48 -6.81
CA SER A 175 15.80 22.27 -7.18
C SER A 175 14.61 22.64 -8.06
N LEU A 176 14.52 21.97 -9.21
CA LEU A 176 13.38 22.04 -10.12
C LEU A 176 12.67 20.69 -10.10
N ALA A 177 11.50 20.64 -9.46
CA ALA A 177 10.68 19.45 -9.36
C ALA A 177 9.48 19.54 -10.30
N TRP A 178 9.30 18.51 -11.12
CA TRP A 178 8.15 18.31 -11.97
C TRP A 178 7.38 17.09 -11.45
N ASN A 179 6.35 17.33 -10.67
CA ASN A 179 5.54 16.30 -10.05
C ASN A 179 4.35 15.92 -10.92
N ASN A 180 3.96 14.64 -10.86
CA ASN A 180 2.83 14.09 -11.58
C ASN A 180 2.85 14.47 -13.08
N VAL A 181 3.94 14.13 -13.76
CA VAL A 181 4.21 14.49 -15.17
C VAL A 181 3.04 14.17 -16.09
N PHE A 182 2.33 13.05 -15.86
CA PHE A 182 1.20 12.60 -16.66
C PHE A 182 -0.13 13.24 -16.28
N ASN A 183 -0.15 14.11 -15.24
CA ASN A 183 -1.34 14.86 -14.82
C ASN A 183 -2.53 13.98 -14.41
N HIS A 184 -2.27 12.88 -13.74
CA HIS A 184 -3.36 12.10 -13.15
C HIS A 184 -3.97 12.86 -11.98
N LYS A 185 -5.31 12.97 -11.96
CA LYS A 185 -6.04 13.74 -10.95
C LYS A 185 -6.78 12.86 -9.95
N ASN A 186 -6.80 11.56 -10.17
CA ASN A 186 -7.56 10.62 -9.37
C ASN A 186 -6.70 9.44 -8.92
N TYR A 187 -6.85 9.05 -7.67
CA TYR A 187 -6.32 7.81 -7.11
C TYR A 187 -7.47 6.92 -6.67
N SER A 188 -7.55 5.71 -7.24
CA SER A 188 -8.68 4.81 -7.06
C SER A 188 -8.26 3.51 -6.39
N TYR A 189 -8.99 3.05 -5.39
CA TYR A 189 -8.72 1.79 -4.71
C TYR A 189 -9.98 1.17 -4.12
N GLY A 190 -9.97 -0.15 -3.93
CA GLY A 190 -10.98 -0.88 -3.21
C GLY A 190 -10.66 -0.97 -1.72
N ILE A 191 -11.68 -0.94 -0.90
CA ILE A 191 -11.58 -1.15 0.56
C ILE A 191 -12.52 -2.29 0.92
N ASN A 192 -11.96 -3.32 1.58
CA ASN A 192 -12.75 -4.31 2.29
C ASN A 192 -12.54 -4.13 3.79
N ASN A 193 -13.58 -3.90 4.52
CA ASN A 193 -13.58 -3.95 5.97
C ASN A 193 -14.51 -5.07 6.45
N THR A 194 -14.66 -5.23 7.76
CA THR A 194 -15.48 -6.29 8.36
C THR A 194 -16.95 -6.23 7.93
N LEU A 195 -17.44 -5.04 7.62
CA LEU A 195 -18.86 -4.77 7.41
C LEU A 195 -19.21 -4.47 5.96
N SER A 196 -18.25 -3.96 5.18
CA SER A 196 -18.51 -3.48 3.81
C SER A 196 -17.34 -3.69 2.87
N SER A 197 -17.66 -3.68 1.58
CA SER A 197 -16.70 -3.55 0.49
C SER A 197 -17.09 -2.32 -0.31
N SER A 198 -16.19 -1.37 -0.42
CA SER A 198 -16.43 -0.10 -1.07
C SER A 198 -15.32 0.29 -2.03
N PHE A 199 -15.66 1.14 -2.98
CA PHE A 199 -14.74 1.79 -3.89
C PHE A 199 -14.48 3.22 -3.43
N SER A 200 -13.23 3.60 -3.38
CA SER A 200 -12.82 4.97 -3.09
C SER A 200 -12.10 5.58 -4.28
N ASN A 201 -12.45 6.80 -4.60
CA ASN A 201 -11.80 7.61 -5.62
C ASN A 201 -11.44 8.96 -5.01
N GLN A 202 -10.16 9.20 -4.82
CA GLN A 202 -9.65 10.42 -4.20
C GLN A 202 -9.08 11.34 -5.27
N ASN A 203 -9.47 12.62 -5.21
CA ASN A 203 -8.83 13.64 -6.00
C ASN A 203 -7.43 13.92 -5.46
N ILE A 204 -6.45 13.87 -6.31
CA ILE A 204 -5.06 14.21 -6.02
C ILE A 204 -4.64 15.44 -6.79
N ARG A 205 -3.56 16.09 -6.36
CA ARG A 205 -2.98 17.21 -7.10
C ARG A 205 -2.59 16.77 -8.51
N GLY A 206 -2.93 17.58 -9.48
CA GLY A 206 -2.49 17.39 -10.86
C GLY A 206 -0.99 17.68 -11.02
N ARG A 207 -0.57 17.91 -12.25
CA ARG A 207 0.81 18.28 -12.58
C ARG A 207 1.22 19.57 -11.88
N GLU A 208 2.40 19.55 -11.26
CA GLU A 208 2.99 20.71 -10.61
C GLU A 208 4.45 20.90 -11.04
N LEU A 209 4.84 22.12 -11.26
CA LEU A 209 6.24 22.51 -11.45
C LEU A 209 6.63 23.40 -10.27
N MET A 210 7.64 22.98 -9.53
CA MET A 210 8.11 23.67 -8.33
C MET A 210 9.57 24.04 -8.47
N LEU A 211 9.91 25.30 -8.17
CA LEU A 211 11.28 25.79 -8.08
C LEU A 211 11.58 26.09 -6.62
N SER A 212 12.62 25.50 -6.08
CA SER A 212 13.08 25.73 -4.72
C SER A 212 14.51 26.27 -4.74
N PHE A 213 14.77 27.30 -3.98
CA PHE A 213 16.09 27.91 -3.79
C PHE A 213 16.45 27.91 -2.31
N TYR A 214 17.66 27.44 -2.00
CA TYR A 214 18.20 27.45 -0.65
C TYR A 214 19.58 28.09 -0.67
N TYR A 215 19.76 29.20 0.08
CA TYR A 215 21.05 29.87 0.24
C TYR A 215 21.84 29.27 1.41
N LYS A 216 23.13 29.05 1.21
CA LYS A 216 24.10 28.62 2.21
C LYS A 216 25.06 29.74 2.51
N PRO A 217 25.06 30.29 3.72
CA PRO A 217 25.97 31.36 4.08
C PRO A 217 27.45 30.94 4.08
#